data_a7f4096c17bb3714185f2554df81689d
#
_entry.id   a7f4096c17bb3714185f2554df81689d
#
_cell.length_a   1.000
_cell.length_b   1.000
_cell.length_c   1.000
_cell.angle_alpha   90.00
_cell.angle_beta   90.00
_cell.angle_gamma   90.00
#
_symmetry.space_group_name_H-M   'P 1'
#
loop_
_entity.id
_entity.type
_entity.pdbx_description
1 polymer ?
#
loop_
_entity_poly.entity_id
_entity_poly.type
_entity_poly.pdbx_seq_one_letter_code
_entity_poly.pdbx_strand_id
1 'polypeptide(L)'
;MAAALAFKRTNIVVADLERSLKVYRDILGFTVDYMKDSASDSYSYPVFGFPRAAKLRFATLNSPTQERTLAITEVTGAKLPTPPRPHLSAMVVNCADFDAVVAKVRALGLEVVPEETLKDLDGKPKGRETAFVDPDGHLVVLYKLLTQ
;
A
#
# COMPACT_ATOMS: atom_id res chain seq x y z
N MET A 1 9.56 -8.06 -32.45
CA MET A 1 8.65 -7.26 -31.61
C MET A 1 9.16 -7.24 -30.17
N ALA A 2 9.26 -6.07 -29.59
CA ALA A 2 9.51 -5.97 -28.16
C ALA A 2 8.30 -6.50 -27.38
N ALA A 3 8.55 -7.28 -26.34
CA ALA A 3 7.49 -7.69 -25.42
C ALA A 3 6.91 -6.45 -24.73
N ALA A 4 5.58 -6.34 -24.65
CA ALA A 4 4.94 -5.27 -23.92
C ALA A 4 5.21 -5.44 -22.42
N LEU A 5 5.74 -4.40 -21.79
CA LEU A 5 5.88 -4.33 -20.34
C LEU A 5 4.51 -4.06 -19.72
N ALA A 6 4.15 -4.80 -18.69
CA ALA A 6 2.94 -4.56 -17.92
C ALA A 6 3.27 -4.52 -16.42
N PHE A 7 2.97 -3.40 -15.79
CA PHE A 7 3.04 -3.30 -14.33
C PHE A 7 1.94 -4.18 -13.73
N LYS A 8 2.29 -5.09 -12.82
CA LYS A 8 1.34 -6.02 -12.23
C LYS A 8 0.95 -5.63 -10.81
N ARG A 9 1.93 -5.38 -9.96
CA ARG A 9 1.64 -5.09 -8.55
C ARG A 9 2.82 -4.47 -7.83
N THR A 10 2.47 -3.79 -6.74
CA THR A 10 3.42 -3.51 -5.67
C THR A 10 3.30 -4.62 -4.62
N ASN A 11 4.39 -5.01 -3.99
CA ASN A 11 4.41 -5.94 -2.87
C ASN A 11 5.06 -5.24 -1.68
N ILE A 12 4.32 -5.09 -0.59
CA ILE A 12 4.80 -4.46 0.64
C ILE A 12 4.99 -5.52 1.72
N VAL A 13 6.03 -5.34 2.51
CA VAL A 13 6.33 -6.22 3.66
C VAL A 13 5.80 -5.58 4.93
N VAL A 14 5.09 -6.37 5.73
CA VAL A 14 4.44 -5.93 6.95
C VAL A 14 4.68 -6.91 8.10
N ALA A 15 4.54 -6.42 9.32
CA ALA A 15 4.67 -7.26 10.52
C ALA A 15 3.36 -7.99 10.87
N ASP A 16 2.20 -7.48 10.44
CA ASP A 16 0.89 -8.00 10.78
C ASP A 16 -0.09 -7.77 9.63
N LEU A 17 -0.49 -8.85 8.97
CA LEU A 17 -1.36 -8.81 7.80
C LEU A 17 -2.77 -8.31 8.13
N GLU A 18 -3.35 -8.74 9.25
CA GLU A 18 -4.69 -8.31 9.64
C GLU A 18 -4.74 -6.81 9.97
N ARG A 19 -3.69 -6.31 10.62
CA ARG A 19 -3.53 -4.88 10.87
C ARG A 19 -3.45 -4.09 9.56
N SER A 20 -2.70 -4.58 8.60
CA SER A 20 -2.58 -3.94 7.28
C SER A 20 -3.89 -3.98 6.50
N LEU A 21 -4.65 -5.08 6.58
CA LEU A 21 -5.94 -5.20 5.91
C LEU A 21 -6.98 -4.21 6.43
N LYS A 22 -6.89 -3.75 7.68
CA LYS A 22 -7.73 -2.65 8.17
C LYS A 22 -7.54 -1.36 7.38
N VAL A 23 -6.32 -1.10 6.93
CA VAL A 23 -6.01 0.06 6.09
C VAL A 23 -6.41 -0.20 4.64
N TYR A 24 -5.84 -1.22 4.03
CA TYR A 24 -5.93 -1.42 2.58
C TYR A 24 -7.29 -1.94 2.13
N ARG A 25 -7.86 -2.89 2.87
CA ARG A 25 -9.20 -3.45 2.58
C ARG A 25 -10.30 -2.56 3.15
N ASP A 26 -10.28 -2.30 4.46
CA ASP A 26 -11.44 -1.74 5.16
C ASP A 26 -11.55 -0.21 4.95
N ILE A 27 -10.45 0.50 4.81
CA ILE A 27 -10.45 1.96 4.62
C ILE A 27 -10.31 2.33 3.14
N LEU A 28 -9.31 1.79 2.44
CA LEU A 28 -9.04 2.14 1.04
C LEU A 28 -9.95 1.41 0.05
N GLY A 29 -10.55 0.29 0.45
CA GLY A 29 -11.52 -0.43 -0.39
C GLY A 29 -10.93 -1.41 -1.38
N PHE A 30 -9.67 -1.82 -1.23
CA PHE A 30 -9.15 -2.97 -1.98
C PHE A 30 -9.91 -4.23 -1.57
N THR A 31 -10.10 -5.15 -2.49
CA THR A 31 -10.71 -6.45 -2.20
C THR A 31 -9.66 -7.54 -2.17
N VAL A 32 -9.73 -8.43 -1.19
CA VAL A 32 -8.81 -9.57 -1.11
C VAL A 32 -9.17 -10.58 -2.19
N ASP A 33 -8.20 -10.90 -3.05
CA ASP A 33 -8.34 -11.97 -4.04
C ASP A 33 -8.09 -13.33 -3.39
N TYR A 34 -6.95 -13.49 -2.72
CA TYR A 34 -6.66 -14.66 -1.89
C TYR A 34 -5.59 -14.36 -0.83
N MET A 35 -5.57 -15.20 0.19
CA MET A 35 -4.54 -15.24 1.23
C MET A 35 -4.03 -16.67 1.39
N LYS A 36 -2.73 -16.82 1.60
CA LYS A 36 -2.14 -18.13 1.92
C LYS A 36 -0.76 -18.00 2.56
N ASP A 37 -0.33 -19.07 3.20
CA ASP A 37 1.06 -19.21 3.61
C ASP A 37 1.96 -19.37 2.38
N SER A 38 3.12 -18.76 2.41
CA SER A 38 4.12 -18.91 1.36
C SER A 38 4.75 -20.32 1.45
N ALA A 39 5.05 -20.90 0.29
CA ALA A 39 5.82 -22.13 0.22
C ALA A 39 7.22 -21.93 0.83
N SER A 40 7.81 -22.98 1.39
CA SER A 40 9.14 -22.94 2.01
C SER A 40 10.26 -22.55 1.04
N ASP A 41 10.05 -22.74 -0.26
CA ASP A 41 10.96 -22.35 -1.35
C ASP A 41 10.54 -21.07 -2.07
N SER A 42 9.62 -20.28 -1.48
CA SER A 42 9.15 -19.03 -2.06
C SER A 42 10.30 -18.10 -2.42
N TYR A 43 10.22 -17.51 -3.60
CA TYR A 43 11.20 -16.53 -4.08
C TYR A 43 11.23 -15.23 -3.24
N SER A 44 10.20 -15.00 -2.41
CA SER A 44 10.18 -13.88 -1.46
C SER A 44 11.31 -13.95 -0.45
N TYR A 45 11.78 -15.15 -0.07
CA TYR A 45 12.90 -15.27 0.86
C TYR A 45 14.19 -14.62 0.31
N PRO A 46 14.73 -15.00 -0.84
CA PRO A 46 15.92 -14.36 -1.37
C PRO A 46 15.68 -12.93 -1.85
N VAL A 47 14.48 -12.62 -2.37
CA VAL A 47 14.17 -11.27 -2.86
C VAL A 47 14.21 -10.23 -1.75
N PHE A 48 13.62 -10.52 -0.59
CA PHE A 48 13.61 -9.63 0.57
C PHE A 48 14.76 -9.88 1.55
N GLY A 49 15.56 -10.91 1.32
CA GLY A 49 16.65 -11.25 2.21
C GLY A 49 16.24 -11.84 3.55
N PHE A 50 15.09 -12.52 3.60
CA PHE A 50 14.61 -13.15 4.84
C PHE A 50 15.28 -14.49 5.10
N PRO A 51 15.55 -14.83 6.37
CA PRO A 51 16.04 -16.16 6.71
C PRO A 51 14.96 -17.21 6.46
N ARG A 52 15.34 -18.40 6.01
CA ARG A 52 14.40 -19.50 5.73
C ARG A 52 13.59 -19.93 6.96
N ALA A 53 14.07 -19.64 8.16
CA ALA A 53 13.32 -19.91 9.40
C ALA A 53 12.16 -18.95 9.63
N ALA A 54 12.12 -17.80 8.95
CA ALA A 54 10.99 -16.89 9.02
C ALA A 54 9.76 -17.53 8.39
N LYS A 55 8.57 -17.17 8.90
CA LYS A 55 7.29 -17.57 8.31
C LYS A 55 6.74 -16.43 7.49
N LEU A 56 6.36 -16.72 6.27
CA LEU A 56 5.74 -15.76 5.36
C LEU A 56 4.30 -16.17 5.08
N ARG A 57 3.40 -15.20 5.17
CA ARG A 57 2.01 -15.28 4.72
C ARG A 57 1.70 -14.08 3.85
N PHE A 58 0.91 -14.22 2.82
CA PHE A 58 0.60 -13.09 1.96
C PHE A 58 -0.86 -13.07 1.52
N ALA A 59 -1.29 -11.86 1.18
CA ALA A 59 -2.55 -11.59 0.51
C ALA A 59 -2.28 -10.87 -0.81
N THR A 60 -3.06 -11.18 -1.84
CA THR A 60 -3.16 -10.36 -3.04
C THR A 60 -4.50 -9.67 -3.06
N LEU A 61 -4.49 -8.40 -3.45
CA LEU A 61 -5.65 -7.52 -3.41
C LEU A 61 -5.90 -6.91 -4.79
N ASN A 62 -7.18 -6.75 -5.11
CA ASN A 62 -7.64 -6.12 -6.34
C ASN A 62 -8.03 -4.67 -6.07
N SER A 63 -7.76 -3.77 -7.01
CA SER A 63 -8.46 -2.50 -7.12
C SER A 63 -9.68 -2.65 -8.03
N PRO A 64 -10.59 -1.67 -8.09
CA PRO A 64 -11.73 -1.74 -9.02
C PRO A 64 -11.34 -1.87 -10.49
N THR A 65 -10.13 -1.42 -10.86
CA THR A 65 -9.67 -1.34 -12.25
C THR A 65 -8.56 -2.33 -12.59
N GLN A 66 -7.97 -3.00 -11.59
CA GLN A 66 -6.88 -3.95 -11.82
C GLN A 66 -6.89 -5.07 -10.80
N GLU A 67 -6.89 -6.29 -11.28
CA GLU A 67 -6.74 -7.49 -10.44
C GLU A 67 -5.30 -7.59 -9.90
N ARG A 68 -5.18 -8.03 -8.66
CA ARG A 68 -3.91 -8.34 -8.00
C ARG A 68 -2.87 -7.22 -8.08
N THR A 69 -3.36 -5.99 -7.96
CA THR A 69 -2.50 -4.79 -8.07
C THR A 69 -1.63 -4.55 -6.83
N LEU A 70 -2.01 -5.13 -5.69
CA LEU A 70 -1.29 -5.03 -4.42
C LEU A 70 -1.07 -6.42 -3.83
N ALA A 71 0.13 -6.70 -3.36
CA ALA A 71 0.43 -7.82 -2.49
C ALA A 71 0.94 -7.32 -1.14
N ILE A 72 0.52 -7.96 -0.07
CA ILE A 72 0.96 -7.68 1.29
C ILE A 72 1.57 -8.96 1.84
N THR A 73 2.85 -8.93 2.16
CA THR A 73 3.61 -10.07 2.68
C THR A 73 3.89 -9.85 4.17
N GLU A 74 3.27 -10.67 5.00
CA GLU A 74 3.53 -10.69 6.45
C GLU A 74 4.76 -11.56 6.72
N VAL A 75 5.64 -11.06 7.57
CA VAL A 75 6.81 -11.78 8.05
C VAL A 75 6.74 -11.93 9.57
N THR A 76 6.80 -13.17 10.04
CA THR A 76 6.90 -13.51 11.47
C THR A 76 8.08 -14.42 11.71
N GLY A 77 8.53 -14.51 12.97
CA GLY A 77 9.68 -15.35 13.33
C GLY A 77 11.04 -14.82 12.89
N ALA A 78 11.12 -13.58 12.41
CA ALA A 78 12.37 -12.87 12.14
C ALA A 78 12.19 -11.39 12.45
N LYS A 79 13.29 -10.74 12.84
CA LYS A 79 13.29 -9.30 13.05
C LYS A 79 13.38 -8.60 11.69
N LEU A 80 12.40 -7.76 11.39
CA LEU A 80 12.45 -6.91 10.21
C LEU A 80 13.47 -5.78 10.40
N PRO A 81 14.16 -5.37 9.33
CA PRO A 81 14.93 -4.13 9.35
C PRO A 81 14.04 -2.96 9.75
N THR A 82 14.60 -1.95 10.39
CA THR A 82 13.89 -0.71 10.68
C THR A 82 14.29 0.35 9.65
N PRO A 83 13.58 0.46 8.52
CA PRO A 83 13.87 1.47 7.53
C PRO A 83 13.48 2.87 8.02
N PRO A 84 13.91 3.94 7.33
CA PRO A 84 13.44 5.29 7.61
C PRO A 84 11.91 5.36 7.59
N ARG A 85 11.33 6.21 8.43
CA ARG A 85 9.89 6.39 8.51
C ARG A 85 9.53 7.85 8.16
N PRO A 86 8.75 8.08 7.07
CA PRO A 86 8.19 7.08 6.14
C PRO A 86 9.25 6.42 5.26
N HIS A 87 8.90 5.30 4.63
CA HIS A 87 9.73 4.68 3.61
C HIS A 87 9.88 5.61 2.39
N LEU A 88 10.97 5.49 1.66
CA LEU A 88 11.29 6.37 0.52
C LEU A 88 10.60 5.94 -0.79
N SER A 89 9.44 5.33 -0.71
CA SER A 89 8.56 5.02 -1.83
C SER A 89 7.11 5.18 -1.40
N ALA A 90 6.22 5.45 -2.33
CA ALA A 90 4.81 5.68 -2.04
C ALA A 90 3.92 4.95 -3.04
N MET A 91 2.80 4.46 -2.53
CA MET A 91 1.64 4.05 -3.32
C MET A 91 0.78 5.30 -3.56
N VAL A 92 0.38 5.55 -4.79
CA VAL A 92 -0.48 6.70 -5.14
C VAL A 92 -1.86 6.19 -5.51
N VAL A 93 -2.88 6.68 -4.83
CA VAL A 93 -4.27 6.24 -4.97
C VAL A 93 -5.16 7.42 -5.31
N ASN A 94 -5.92 7.30 -6.40
CA ASN A 94 -7.06 8.20 -6.67
C ASN A 94 -8.21 7.79 -5.74
N CYS A 95 -8.69 8.73 -4.94
CA CYS A 95 -9.63 8.46 -3.85
C CYS A 95 -10.85 9.39 -3.94
N ALA A 96 -11.95 8.89 -4.50
CA ALA A 96 -13.18 9.66 -4.61
C ALA A 96 -13.74 10.04 -3.23
N ASP A 97 -13.65 9.13 -2.25
CA ASP A 97 -14.12 9.33 -0.87
C ASP A 97 -13.04 9.94 0.04
N PHE A 98 -12.28 10.89 -0.49
CA PHE A 98 -11.09 11.49 0.12
C PHE A 98 -11.29 11.86 1.61
N ASP A 99 -12.32 12.66 1.91
CA ASP A 99 -12.54 13.13 3.29
C ASP A 99 -12.89 11.99 4.26
N ALA A 100 -13.70 11.03 3.82
CA ALA A 100 -14.07 9.87 4.63
C ALA A 100 -12.86 8.97 4.89
N VAL A 101 -12.01 8.75 3.90
CA VAL A 101 -10.79 7.95 4.03
C VAL A 101 -9.82 8.63 4.99
N VAL A 102 -9.58 9.92 4.85
CA VAL A 102 -8.70 10.68 5.74
C VAL A 102 -9.20 10.64 7.19
N ALA A 103 -10.52 10.79 7.40
CA ALA A 103 -11.10 10.69 8.75
C ALA A 103 -10.87 9.31 9.38
N LYS A 104 -11.04 8.23 8.63
CA LYS A 104 -10.82 6.86 9.10
C LYS A 104 -9.34 6.58 9.40
N VAL A 105 -8.44 7.08 8.57
CA VAL A 105 -7.00 6.98 8.77
C VAL A 105 -6.59 7.68 10.07
N ARG A 106 -7.10 8.90 10.30
CA ARG A 106 -6.87 9.63 11.55
C ARG A 106 -7.45 8.91 12.76
N ALA A 107 -8.63 8.31 12.63
CA ALA A 107 -9.25 7.54 13.70
C ALA A 107 -8.43 6.32 14.12
N LEU A 108 -7.63 5.74 13.22
CA LEU A 108 -6.65 4.70 13.54
C LEU A 108 -5.38 5.24 14.23
N GLY A 109 -5.24 6.55 14.40
CA GLY A 109 -4.05 7.17 14.97
C GLY A 109 -2.84 7.20 14.03
N LEU A 110 -3.05 7.04 12.71
CA LEU A 110 -1.98 7.11 11.72
C LEU A 110 -1.61 8.55 11.41
N GLU A 111 -0.34 8.77 11.10
CA GLU A 111 0.17 10.08 10.72
C GLU A 111 -0.37 10.49 9.34
N VAL A 112 -0.94 11.68 9.26
CA VAL A 112 -1.43 12.28 8.02
C VAL A 112 -0.59 13.50 7.68
N VAL A 113 -0.04 13.52 6.48
CA VAL A 113 0.71 14.66 5.95
C VAL A 113 -0.26 15.81 5.65
N PRO A 114 0.09 17.08 5.93
CA PRO A 114 -0.78 18.20 5.60
C PRO A 114 -1.24 18.20 4.14
N GLU A 115 -2.54 18.47 3.96
CA GLU A 115 -3.15 18.51 2.63
C GLU A 115 -2.65 19.71 1.83
N GLU A 116 -2.47 19.50 0.53
CA GLU A 116 -2.14 20.56 -0.42
C GLU A 116 -3.07 20.53 -1.63
N THR A 117 -3.07 21.62 -2.38
CA THR A 117 -3.76 21.70 -3.66
C THR A 117 -2.96 20.97 -4.73
N LEU A 118 -3.57 19.96 -5.34
CA LEU A 118 -3.03 19.31 -6.53
C LEU A 118 -3.18 20.26 -7.73
N LYS A 119 -2.09 20.51 -8.41
CA LYS A 119 -2.03 21.42 -9.55
C LYS A 119 -1.72 20.69 -10.86
N ASP A 120 -2.18 21.23 -11.98
CA ASP A 120 -1.79 20.76 -13.32
C ASP A 120 -0.39 21.30 -13.70
N LEU A 121 0.04 20.97 -14.92
CA LEU A 121 1.34 21.38 -15.44
C LEU A 121 1.48 22.91 -15.60
N ASP A 122 0.37 23.62 -15.73
CA ASP A 122 0.32 25.08 -15.83
C ASP A 122 0.17 25.75 -14.47
N GLY A 123 0.18 24.97 -13.38
CA GLY A 123 0.03 25.46 -12.02
C GLY A 123 -1.40 25.78 -11.60
N LYS A 124 -2.40 25.39 -12.38
CA LYS A 124 -3.81 25.60 -12.05
C LYS A 124 -4.32 24.51 -11.11
N PRO A 125 -5.17 24.85 -10.13
CA PRO A 125 -5.79 23.87 -9.25
C PRO A 125 -6.58 22.82 -10.05
N LYS A 126 -6.32 21.53 -9.83
CA LYS A 126 -7.06 20.42 -10.42
C LYS A 126 -7.58 19.41 -9.42
N GLY A 127 -7.22 19.54 -8.16
CA GLY A 127 -7.65 18.61 -7.13
C GLY A 127 -7.05 18.90 -5.76
N ARG A 128 -7.11 17.89 -4.92
CA ARG A 128 -6.59 17.86 -3.56
C ARG A 128 -5.65 16.66 -3.42
N GLU A 129 -4.61 16.80 -2.62
CA GLU A 129 -3.72 15.70 -2.30
C GLU A 129 -3.27 15.74 -0.85
N THR A 130 -3.08 14.57 -0.28
CA THR A 130 -2.52 14.34 1.04
C THR A 130 -1.78 13.00 1.05
N ALA A 131 -1.21 12.63 2.17
CA ALA A 131 -0.62 11.32 2.34
C ALA A 131 -0.78 10.86 3.78
N PHE A 132 -0.65 9.57 4.01
CA PHE A 132 -0.54 9.01 5.35
C PHE A 132 0.52 7.93 5.39
N VAL A 133 1.00 7.62 6.60
CA VAL A 133 1.96 6.56 6.86
C VAL A 133 1.21 5.38 7.46
N ASP A 134 1.31 4.20 6.86
CA ASP A 134 0.68 3.00 7.37
C ASP A 134 1.36 2.49 8.66
N PRO A 135 0.80 1.48 9.34
CA PRO A 135 1.39 0.97 10.59
C PRO A 135 2.83 0.48 10.48
N ASP A 136 3.27 0.07 9.30
CA ASP A 136 4.62 -0.44 9.06
C ASP A 136 5.58 0.62 8.49
N GLY A 137 5.09 1.83 8.21
CA GLY A 137 5.91 2.93 7.69
C GLY A 137 5.80 3.15 6.18
N HIS A 138 4.93 2.41 5.49
CA HIS A 138 4.66 2.61 4.06
C HIS A 138 3.87 3.89 3.84
N LEU A 139 4.31 4.67 2.86
CA LEU A 139 3.67 5.93 2.50
C LEU A 139 2.58 5.70 1.45
N VAL A 140 1.39 6.21 1.72
CA VAL A 140 0.25 6.18 0.80
C VAL A 140 -0.16 7.61 0.49
N VAL A 141 -0.05 7.99 -0.77
CA VAL A 141 -0.51 9.29 -1.28
C VAL A 141 -1.95 9.15 -1.78
N LEU A 142 -2.81 10.03 -1.34
CA LEU A 142 -4.21 10.11 -1.77
C LEU A 142 -4.40 11.39 -2.58
N TYR A 143 -5.11 11.28 -3.69
CA TYR A 143 -5.56 12.47 -4.41
C TYR A 143 -7.02 12.33 -4.85
N LYS A 144 -7.67 13.46 -5.01
CA LYS A 144 -9.01 13.58 -5.56
C LYS A 144 -9.05 14.71 -6.58
N LEU A 145 -9.56 14.44 -7.76
CA LEU A 145 -9.74 15.48 -8.79
C LEU A 145 -10.98 16.34 -8.51
N LEU A 146 -10.96 17.61 -8.91
CA LEU A 146 -12.08 18.52 -8.76
C LEU A 146 -13.34 18.04 -9.50
N THR A 147 -13.17 17.21 -10.53
CA THR A 147 -14.25 16.64 -11.34
C THR A 147 -14.84 15.33 -10.81
N GLN A 148 -14.43 14.90 -9.63
CA GLN A 148 -14.91 13.68 -8.99
C GLN A 148 -15.90 13.94 -7.86
#